data_5ea8064f2d9d0f0276ac00a633c499ff
#
_entry.id   5ea8064f2d9d0f0276ac00a633c499ff
#
_cell.length_a   1.000
_cell.length_b   1.000
_cell.length_c   1.000
_cell.angle_alpha   90.00
_cell.angle_beta   90.00
_cell.angle_gamma   90.00
#
_symmetry.space_group_name_H-M   'P 1'
#
loop_
_entity.id
_entity.type
_entity.pdbx_description
1 polymer ?
#
loop_
_entity_poly.entity_id
_entity_poly.type
_entity_poly.pdbx_seq_one_letter_code
_entity_poly.pdbx_strand_id
1 'polypeptide(L)'
;MVFEAPNYNRTRTTMVRGLRDLEDQKVWNRFFESYWKLIYHSARKAGLDDADAQEVVQETVITVTKKIGDFDYDRSKGSFKGWLMQTTKWKVLDQFRKINRNANRENLDASENIEQIPDELPDLDSFWKQNWQKELFDAALEKTKGEVNPLYFQIYNRLVIKEKKAKEVAKELDVPVSQVYLAKHRVTEAIKKSIEQMNHGYQ
;
A
#
# COMPACT_ATOMS: atom_id res chain seq x y z
N MET A 1 23.13 10.68 6.18
CA MET A 1 22.98 10.48 4.71
C MET A 1 21.53 10.18 4.49
N VAL A 2 20.76 11.20 4.09
CA VAL A 2 19.33 11.09 3.86
C VAL A 2 19.12 10.10 2.70
N PHE A 3 18.31 9.07 2.92
CA PHE A 3 17.93 8.13 1.89
C PHE A 3 17.03 8.88 0.90
N GLU A 4 17.60 9.38 -0.19
CA GLU A 4 16.78 9.82 -1.32
C GLU A 4 16.04 8.59 -1.87
N ALA A 5 14.79 8.46 -1.48
CA ALA A 5 13.92 7.45 -2.05
C ALA A 5 13.85 7.67 -3.57
N PRO A 6 14.13 6.66 -4.39
CA PRO A 6 13.96 6.77 -5.83
C PRO A 6 12.56 7.29 -6.14
N ASN A 7 12.42 8.10 -7.19
CA ASN A 7 11.16 8.74 -7.57
C ASN A 7 10.11 7.70 -7.99
N TYR A 8 9.45 7.04 -7.02
CA TYR A 8 8.49 5.94 -7.17
C TYR A 8 7.11 6.40 -7.65
N ASN A 9 6.96 7.63 -8.11
CA ASN A 9 5.68 8.18 -8.55
C ASN A 9 5.15 7.61 -9.88
N ARG A 10 5.81 6.61 -10.45
CA ARG A 10 5.40 5.97 -11.71
C ARG A 10 4.87 4.57 -11.46
N THR A 11 3.57 4.45 -11.21
CA THR A 11 2.86 3.19 -11.51
C THR A 11 2.96 3.00 -13.02
N ARG A 12 3.78 2.04 -13.48
CA ARG A 12 3.99 1.87 -14.91
C ARG A 12 2.75 1.30 -15.59
N THR A 13 2.55 1.75 -16.81
CA THR A 13 1.54 1.30 -17.80
C THR A 13 1.35 -0.23 -17.84
N THR A 14 2.39 -1.00 -17.52
CA THR A 14 2.41 -2.47 -17.60
C THR A 14 1.51 -3.15 -16.56
N MET A 15 1.51 -2.71 -15.27
CA MET A 15 0.63 -3.30 -14.25
C MET A 15 -0.83 -2.96 -14.57
N VAL A 16 -1.11 -1.71 -14.93
CA VAL A 16 -2.46 -1.27 -15.31
C VAL A 16 -2.96 -2.04 -16.55
N ARG A 17 -2.11 -2.31 -17.52
CA ARG A 17 -2.46 -3.16 -18.66
C ARG A 17 -2.72 -4.60 -18.26
N GLY A 18 -1.88 -5.16 -17.38
CA GLY A 18 -2.05 -6.54 -16.90
C GLY A 18 -3.34 -6.72 -16.08
N LEU A 19 -3.77 -5.71 -15.34
CA LEU A 19 -5.04 -5.74 -14.60
C LEU A 19 -6.28 -5.83 -15.51
N ARG A 20 -6.16 -5.52 -16.80
CA ARG A 20 -7.25 -5.70 -17.78
C ARG A 20 -7.53 -7.16 -18.10
N ASP A 21 -6.53 -8.02 -17.91
CA ASP A 21 -6.71 -9.47 -17.95
C ASP A 21 -7.17 -9.96 -16.58
N LEU A 22 -8.45 -10.26 -16.46
CA LEU A 22 -9.07 -10.72 -15.22
C LEU A 22 -8.61 -12.12 -14.82
N GLU A 23 -8.06 -12.89 -15.75
CA GLU A 23 -7.53 -14.24 -15.54
C GLU A 23 -6.07 -14.22 -15.05
N ASP A 24 -5.36 -13.11 -15.18
CA ASP A 24 -3.98 -12.99 -14.70
C ASP A 24 -3.91 -12.85 -13.17
N GLN A 25 -4.09 -13.98 -12.48
CA GLN A 25 -4.02 -14.09 -11.02
C GLN A 25 -2.74 -13.49 -10.43
N LYS A 26 -1.62 -13.54 -11.17
CA LYS A 26 -0.33 -13.02 -10.67
C LYS A 26 -0.33 -11.50 -10.60
N VAL A 27 -0.90 -10.82 -11.59
CA VAL A 27 -1.03 -9.36 -11.59
C VAL A 27 -2.02 -8.91 -10.53
N TRP A 28 -3.15 -9.61 -10.40
CA TRP A 28 -4.16 -9.30 -9.39
C TRP A 28 -3.66 -9.51 -7.96
N ASN A 29 -2.97 -10.60 -7.68
CA ASN A 29 -2.36 -10.83 -6.36
C ASN A 29 -1.36 -9.72 -6.01
N ARG A 30 -0.55 -9.28 -6.97
CA ARG A 30 0.39 -8.18 -6.78
C ARG A 30 -0.28 -6.85 -6.52
N PHE A 31 -1.33 -6.55 -7.29
CA PHE A 31 -2.14 -5.36 -7.06
C PHE A 31 -2.68 -5.37 -5.63
N PHE A 32 -3.26 -6.48 -5.21
CA PHE A 32 -3.81 -6.64 -3.87
C PHE A 32 -2.72 -6.46 -2.81
N GLU A 33 -1.62 -7.22 -2.87
CA GLU A 33 -0.50 -7.12 -1.93
C GLU A 33 0.07 -5.69 -1.81
N SER A 34 0.09 -4.95 -2.92
CA SER A 34 0.66 -3.61 -2.97
C SER A 34 -0.27 -2.53 -2.40
N TYR A 35 -1.60 -2.71 -2.46
CA TYR A 35 -2.52 -1.60 -2.22
C TYR A 35 -3.57 -1.83 -1.15
N TRP A 36 -3.88 -3.08 -0.77
CA TRP A 36 -4.94 -3.34 0.19
C TRP A 36 -4.72 -2.67 1.55
N LYS A 37 -3.48 -2.68 2.07
CA LYS A 37 -3.14 -2.02 3.34
C LYS A 37 -3.35 -0.53 3.28
N LEU A 38 -2.97 0.11 2.18
CA LEU A 38 -3.13 1.54 2.00
C LEU A 38 -4.61 1.93 1.93
N ILE A 39 -5.42 1.15 1.21
CA ILE A 39 -6.89 1.33 1.14
C ILE A 39 -7.49 1.16 2.54
N TYR A 40 -7.15 0.06 3.23
CA TYR A 40 -7.61 -0.25 4.58
C TYR A 40 -7.26 0.84 5.58
N HIS A 41 -5.98 1.25 5.65
CA HIS A 41 -5.55 2.30 6.58
C HIS A 41 -6.17 3.66 6.25
N SER A 42 -6.50 3.94 4.99
CA SER A 42 -7.23 5.15 4.61
C SER A 42 -8.65 5.14 5.16
N ALA A 43 -9.33 4.00 5.08
CA ALA A 43 -10.66 3.80 5.65
C ALA A 43 -10.65 3.91 7.19
N ARG A 44 -9.68 3.28 7.84
CA ARG A 44 -9.46 3.40 9.29
C ARG A 44 -9.16 4.85 9.71
N LYS A 45 -8.33 5.57 8.94
CA LYS A 45 -8.01 6.98 9.19
C LYS A 45 -9.23 7.88 9.05
N ALA A 46 -10.17 7.53 8.18
CA ALA A 46 -11.43 8.23 8.04
C ALA A 46 -12.39 8.00 9.22
N GLY A 47 -12.12 7.02 10.10
CA GLY A 47 -12.93 6.73 11.28
C GLY A 47 -13.81 5.48 11.15
N LEU A 48 -13.73 4.74 10.05
CA LEU A 48 -14.44 3.47 9.90
C LEU A 48 -13.86 2.39 10.85
N ASP A 49 -14.68 1.49 11.33
CA ASP A 49 -14.23 0.35 12.11
C ASP A 49 -13.49 -0.70 11.25
N ASP A 50 -13.09 -1.82 11.84
CA ASP A 50 -12.31 -2.85 11.14
C ASP A 50 -13.12 -3.53 10.04
N ALA A 51 -14.37 -3.89 10.32
CA ALA A 51 -15.24 -4.58 9.36
C ALA A 51 -15.58 -3.68 8.18
N ASP A 52 -15.95 -2.44 8.44
CA ASP A 52 -16.26 -1.43 7.44
C ASP A 52 -15.03 -1.07 6.58
N ALA A 53 -13.85 -1.00 7.20
CA ALA A 53 -12.61 -0.76 6.46
C ALA A 53 -12.25 -1.93 5.53
N GLN A 54 -12.49 -3.17 5.94
CA GLN A 54 -12.33 -4.35 5.09
C GLN A 54 -13.34 -4.35 3.93
N GLU A 55 -14.59 -3.93 4.18
CA GLU A 55 -15.59 -3.77 3.12
C GLU A 55 -15.17 -2.71 2.10
N VAL A 56 -14.61 -1.58 2.54
CA VAL A 56 -14.04 -0.56 1.63
C VAL A 56 -12.93 -1.14 0.75
N VAL A 57 -12.05 -1.99 1.29
CA VAL A 57 -11.03 -2.69 0.50
C VAL A 57 -11.69 -3.54 -0.58
N GLN A 58 -12.63 -4.39 -0.20
CA GLN A 58 -13.34 -5.29 -1.12
C GLN A 58 -14.06 -4.51 -2.23
N GLU A 59 -14.83 -3.50 -1.87
CA GLU A 59 -15.57 -2.65 -2.80
C GLU A 59 -14.66 -1.85 -3.74
N THR A 60 -13.49 -1.41 -3.24
CA THR A 60 -12.49 -0.74 -4.08
C THR A 60 -11.92 -1.71 -5.11
N VAL A 61 -11.54 -2.93 -4.70
CA VAL A 61 -11.02 -3.96 -5.62
C VAL A 61 -12.06 -4.32 -6.68
N ILE A 62 -13.32 -4.55 -6.29
CA ILE A 62 -14.44 -4.80 -7.23
C ILE A 62 -14.59 -3.65 -8.22
N THR A 63 -14.46 -2.40 -7.76
CA THR A 63 -14.55 -1.23 -8.64
C THR A 63 -13.38 -1.17 -9.62
N VAL A 64 -12.16 -1.48 -9.15
CA VAL A 64 -11.00 -1.61 -10.02
C VAL A 64 -11.23 -2.67 -11.09
N THR A 65 -11.69 -3.86 -10.71
CA THR A 65 -12.00 -4.96 -11.64
C THR A 65 -12.97 -4.53 -12.73
N LYS A 66 -14.03 -3.81 -12.37
CA LYS A 66 -15.06 -3.38 -13.32
C LYS A 66 -14.61 -2.25 -14.25
N LYS A 67 -13.74 -1.35 -13.77
CA LYS A 67 -13.40 -0.10 -14.48
C LYS A 67 -12.01 -0.08 -15.11
N ILE A 68 -11.16 -1.06 -14.80
CA ILE A 68 -9.77 -1.05 -15.28
C ILE A 68 -9.69 -1.25 -16.81
N GLY A 69 -10.66 -1.92 -17.41
CA GLY A 69 -10.77 -2.09 -18.86
C GLY A 69 -10.87 -0.75 -19.60
N ASP A 70 -11.66 0.17 -19.04
CA ASP A 70 -11.92 1.50 -19.61
C ASP A 70 -10.91 2.55 -19.13
N PHE A 71 -10.02 2.18 -18.20
CA PHE A 71 -9.02 3.11 -17.67
C PHE A 71 -7.99 3.44 -18.73
N ASP A 72 -8.08 4.62 -19.31
CA ASP A 72 -7.10 5.13 -20.26
C ASP A 72 -5.92 5.75 -19.51
N TYR A 73 -4.74 5.18 -19.67
CA TYR A 73 -3.51 5.70 -19.09
C TYR A 73 -3.02 6.93 -19.87
N ASP A 74 -3.80 7.98 -19.83
CA ASP A 74 -3.41 9.29 -20.35
C ASP A 74 -2.79 10.13 -19.21
N ARG A 75 -1.52 10.48 -19.36
CA ARG A 75 -0.79 11.30 -18.37
C ARG A 75 -1.45 12.65 -18.11
N SER A 76 -2.19 13.19 -19.08
CA SER A 76 -2.92 14.45 -18.95
C SER A 76 -4.17 14.32 -18.05
N LYS A 77 -4.72 13.10 -17.92
CA LYS A 77 -5.92 12.79 -17.13
C LYS A 77 -5.61 12.30 -15.71
N GLY A 78 -4.33 12.14 -15.37
CA GLY A 78 -3.89 11.73 -14.03
C GLY A 78 -3.20 10.36 -13.96
N SER A 79 -2.78 9.95 -12.77
CA SER A 79 -2.09 8.69 -12.53
C SER A 79 -3.07 7.62 -12.03
N PHE A 80 -2.77 6.34 -12.28
CA PHE A 80 -3.49 5.20 -11.68
C PHE A 80 -3.59 5.33 -10.15
N LYS A 81 -2.50 5.76 -9.51
CA LYS A 81 -2.46 6.03 -8.07
C LYS A 81 -3.50 7.07 -7.65
N GLY A 82 -3.59 8.18 -8.36
CA GLY A 82 -4.59 9.24 -8.08
C GLY A 82 -6.01 8.74 -8.30
N TRP A 83 -6.25 7.97 -9.36
CA TRP A 83 -7.53 7.34 -9.62
C TRP A 83 -7.94 6.32 -8.54
N LEU A 84 -6.99 5.46 -8.11
CA LEU A 84 -7.24 4.50 -7.03
C LEU A 84 -7.54 5.20 -5.70
N MET A 85 -6.79 6.26 -5.39
CA MET A 85 -7.04 7.11 -4.22
C MET A 85 -8.44 7.72 -4.24
N GLN A 86 -8.84 8.30 -5.37
CA GLN A 86 -10.16 8.89 -5.52
C GLN A 86 -11.27 7.83 -5.42
N THR A 87 -11.05 6.65 -6.01
CA THR A 87 -11.96 5.52 -5.88
C THR A 87 -12.12 5.09 -4.42
N THR A 88 -11.00 5.00 -3.68
CA THR A 88 -11.01 4.69 -2.25
C THR A 88 -11.80 5.72 -1.44
N LYS A 89 -11.60 7.01 -1.71
CA LYS A 89 -12.37 8.09 -1.06
C LYS A 89 -13.87 7.94 -1.26
N TRP A 90 -14.29 7.68 -2.50
CA TRP A 90 -15.71 7.45 -2.78
C TRP A 90 -16.28 6.25 -2.05
N LYS A 91 -15.52 5.16 -1.95
CA LYS A 91 -15.96 3.97 -1.20
C LYS A 91 -16.04 4.21 0.31
N VAL A 92 -15.14 4.99 0.87
CA VAL A 92 -15.22 5.45 2.28
C VAL A 92 -16.51 6.26 2.50
N LEU A 93 -16.80 7.23 1.64
CA LEU A 93 -18.04 8.03 1.73
C LEU A 93 -19.30 7.16 1.57
N ASP A 94 -19.28 6.22 0.63
CA ASP A 94 -20.42 5.32 0.40
C ASP A 94 -20.65 4.41 1.62
N GLN A 95 -19.58 3.97 2.32
CA GLN A 95 -19.70 3.19 3.53
C GLN A 95 -20.33 3.99 4.67
N PHE A 96 -19.93 5.25 4.89
CA PHE A 96 -20.61 6.11 5.87
C PHE A 96 -22.09 6.29 5.55
N ARG A 97 -22.45 6.51 4.27
CA ARG A 97 -23.85 6.61 3.85
C ARG A 97 -24.62 5.33 4.11
N LYS A 98 -23.99 4.15 3.96
CA LYS A 98 -24.59 2.85 4.24
C LYS A 98 -24.84 2.67 5.73
N ILE A 99 -23.86 2.99 6.58
CA ILE A 99 -23.98 2.96 8.05
C ILE A 99 -25.16 3.84 8.50
N ASN A 100 -25.20 5.08 8.04
CA ASN A 100 -26.28 6.01 8.41
C ASN A 100 -27.67 5.52 7.95
N ARG A 101 -27.77 4.94 6.75
CA ARG A 101 -29.05 4.36 6.29
C ARG A 101 -29.51 3.17 7.14
N ASN A 102 -28.58 2.34 7.61
CA ASN A 102 -28.88 1.20 8.45
C ASN A 102 -29.30 1.65 9.86
N ALA A 103 -28.54 2.59 10.46
CA ALA A 103 -28.91 3.19 11.74
C ALA A 103 -30.30 3.83 11.73
N ASN A 104 -30.63 4.56 10.65
CA ASN A 104 -31.96 5.17 10.49
C ASN A 104 -33.10 4.15 10.27
N ARG A 105 -32.79 2.95 9.76
CA ARG A 105 -33.79 1.87 9.60
C ARG A 105 -34.07 1.14 10.91
N GLU A 106 -33.05 1.00 11.75
CA GLU A 106 -33.16 0.33 13.05
C GLU A 106 -33.79 1.23 14.12
N ASN A 107 -33.66 2.57 13.97
CA ASN A 107 -34.20 3.59 14.86
C ASN A 107 -35.40 4.30 14.24
N LEU A 108 -36.53 3.58 14.09
CA LEU A 108 -37.79 4.18 13.62
C LEU A 108 -38.36 5.28 14.52
N ASP A 109 -37.80 5.49 15.71
CA ASP A 109 -38.23 6.49 16.71
C ASP A 109 -37.18 7.59 17.05
N ALA A 110 -36.02 7.63 16.44
CA ALA A 110 -34.98 8.60 16.80
C ALA A 110 -34.66 9.57 15.66
N SER A 111 -35.32 10.72 15.67
CA SER A 111 -35.05 11.86 14.79
C SER A 111 -33.73 12.60 15.07
N GLU A 112 -32.82 12.07 15.89
CA GLU A 112 -31.64 12.79 16.40
C GLU A 112 -30.28 12.22 15.99
N ASN A 113 -30.18 11.12 15.24
CA ASN A 113 -28.87 10.52 14.87
C ASN A 113 -28.53 10.67 13.38
N ILE A 114 -28.64 11.89 12.84
CA ILE A 114 -28.30 12.19 11.43
C ILE A 114 -26.79 12.44 11.21
N GLU A 115 -25.95 12.38 12.27
CA GLU A 115 -24.57 12.88 12.21
C GLU A 115 -23.51 11.82 12.39
N GLN A 116 -23.30 10.95 11.38
CA GLN A 116 -22.07 10.15 11.34
C GLN A 116 -21.32 10.23 9.99
N ILE A 117 -21.72 11.10 9.07
CA ILE A 117 -20.81 11.49 8.01
C ILE A 117 -19.95 12.60 8.60
N PRO A 118 -18.63 12.43 8.77
CA PRO A 118 -17.79 13.53 9.20
C PRO A 118 -18.01 14.71 8.25
N ASP A 119 -18.30 15.91 8.78
CA ASP A 119 -18.48 17.13 7.98
C ASP A 119 -17.27 17.37 7.06
N GLU A 120 -16.09 16.96 7.52
CA GLU A 120 -14.88 16.90 6.70
C GLU A 120 -14.20 15.52 6.91
N LEU A 121 -14.01 14.79 5.81
CA LEU A 121 -13.09 13.65 5.84
C LEU A 121 -11.68 14.16 6.16
N PRO A 122 -10.92 13.44 7.04
CA PRO A 122 -9.51 13.73 7.22
C PRO A 122 -8.81 13.89 5.86
N ASP A 123 -7.76 14.70 5.80
CA ASP A 123 -6.99 14.86 4.56
C ASP A 123 -6.38 13.51 4.11
N LEU A 124 -7.22 12.71 3.45
CA LEU A 124 -6.85 11.41 2.91
C LEU A 124 -5.82 11.56 1.77
N ASP A 125 -5.73 12.72 1.14
CA ASP A 125 -4.74 12.97 0.07
C ASP A 125 -3.33 13.06 0.64
N SER A 126 -3.14 13.83 1.71
CA SER A 126 -1.86 13.89 2.41
C SER A 126 -1.50 12.57 3.06
N PHE A 127 -2.48 11.91 3.69
CA PHE A 127 -2.29 10.58 4.25
C PHE A 127 -1.83 9.57 3.18
N TRP A 128 -2.50 9.55 2.03
CA TRP A 128 -2.16 8.68 0.91
C TRP A 128 -0.76 8.96 0.36
N LYS A 129 -0.42 10.24 0.16
CA LYS A 129 0.91 10.64 -0.31
C LYS A 129 2.03 10.20 0.64
N GLN A 130 1.83 10.35 1.94
CA GLN A 130 2.80 10.00 2.97
C GLN A 130 2.96 8.47 3.14
N ASN A 131 1.88 7.73 3.08
CA ASN A 131 1.88 6.31 3.39
C ASN A 131 2.12 5.41 2.17
N TRP A 132 1.89 5.90 0.96
CA TRP A 132 2.13 5.14 -0.26
C TRP A 132 3.55 4.55 -0.35
N GLN A 133 4.56 5.37 -0.10
CA GLN A 133 5.95 4.92 -0.18
C GLN A 133 6.30 3.94 0.93
N LYS A 134 5.74 4.18 2.12
CA LYS A 134 5.93 3.31 3.27
C LYS A 134 5.33 1.93 3.03
N GLU A 135 4.05 1.86 2.64
CA GLU A 135 3.38 0.59 2.38
C GLU A 135 4.06 -0.21 1.27
N LEU A 136 4.50 0.46 0.21
CA LEU A 136 5.23 -0.17 -0.88
C LEU A 136 6.60 -0.70 -0.42
N PHE A 137 7.30 0.03 0.44
CA PHE A 137 8.56 -0.41 1.03
C PHE A 137 8.35 -1.60 1.97
N ASP A 138 7.34 -1.55 2.85
CA ASP A 138 7.01 -2.62 3.79
C ASP A 138 6.63 -3.91 3.06
N ALA A 139 5.83 -3.81 2.00
CA ALA A 139 5.47 -4.95 1.14
C ALA A 139 6.71 -5.55 0.44
N ALA A 140 7.60 -4.69 -0.09
CA ALA A 140 8.83 -5.12 -0.73
C ALA A 140 9.81 -5.76 0.27
N LEU A 141 9.88 -5.23 1.48
CA LEU A 141 10.72 -5.75 2.56
C LEU A 141 10.27 -7.15 2.97
N GLU A 142 8.97 -7.35 3.17
CA GLU A 142 8.42 -8.66 3.55
C GLU A 142 8.63 -9.71 2.45
N LYS A 143 8.42 -9.34 1.19
CA LYS A 143 8.72 -10.22 0.06
C LYS A 143 10.20 -10.59 0.00
N THR A 144 11.09 -9.59 0.13
CA THR A 144 12.54 -9.78 0.09
C THR A 144 13.05 -10.70 1.21
N LYS A 145 12.39 -10.71 2.37
CA LYS A 145 12.73 -11.60 3.49
C LYS A 145 12.74 -13.07 3.11
N GLY A 146 11.81 -13.51 2.24
CA GLY A 146 11.76 -14.88 1.73
C GLY A 146 12.73 -15.19 0.59
N GLU A 147 13.30 -14.17 -0.06
CA GLU A 147 14.10 -14.31 -1.28
C GLU A 147 15.61 -14.20 -1.04
N VAL A 148 16.03 -13.56 0.06
CA VAL A 148 17.47 -13.33 0.36
C VAL A 148 18.00 -14.29 1.44
N ASN A 149 19.33 -14.38 1.52
CA ASN A 149 19.96 -15.14 2.59
C ASN A 149 19.48 -14.67 3.99
N PRO A 150 18.98 -15.58 4.86
CA PRO A 150 18.42 -15.22 6.16
C PRO A 150 19.38 -14.40 7.04
N LEU A 151 20.70 -14.72 7.02
CA LEU A 151 21.69 -13.95 7.76
C LEU A 151 21.81 -12.51 7.23
N TYR A 152 21.77 -12.33 5.90
CA TYR A 152 21.81 -11.00 5.30
C TYR A 152 20.59 -10.18 5.67
N PHE A 153 19.41 -10.78 5.68
CA PHE A 153 18.19 -10.12 6.13
C PHE A 153 18.25 -9.74 7.62
N GLN A 154 18.78 -10.63 8.48
CA GLN A 154 18.99 -10.33 9.90
C GLN A 154 19.94 -9.15 10.11
N ILE A 155 21.05 -9.10 9.36
CA ILE A 155 22.00 -7.99 9.38
C ILE A 155 21.28 -6.69 8.97
N TYR A 156 20.57 -6.73 7.85
CA TYR A 156 19.83 -5.56 7.33
C TYR A 156 18.81 -5.05 8.36
N ASN A 157 18.04 -5.94 8.95
CA ASN A 157 17.05 -5.57 9.96
C ASN A 157 17.70 -4.85 11.16
N ARG A 158 18.83 -5.38 11.68
CA ARG A 158 19.53 -4.73 12.80
C ARG A 158 20.16 -3.40 12.41
N LEU A 159 20.83 -3.36 11.25
CA LEU A 159 21.58 -2.19 10.81
C LEU A 159 20.68 -1.04 10.32
N VAL A 160 19.65 -1.37 9.52
CA VAL A 160 18.85 -0.36 8.81
C VAL A 160 17.51 -0.12 9.51
N ILE A 161 16.78 -1.17 9.87
CA ILE A 161 15.45 -1.02 10.48
C ILE A 161 15.57 -0.66 11.96
N LYS A 162 16.52 -1.28 12.69
CA LYS A 162 16.78 -0.98 14.12
C LYS A 162 17.88 0.07 14.34
N GLU A 163 18.43 0.63 13.28
CA GLU A 163 19.43 1.70 13.28
C GLU A 163 20.68 1.44 14.14
N LYS A 164 21.03 0.15 14.33
CA LYS A 164 22.24 -0.22 15.09
C LYS A 164 23.52 0.10 14.33
N LYS A 165 24.61 0.35 15.07
CA LYS A 165 25.93 0.60 14.46
C LYS A 165 26.49 -0.67 13.83
N ALA A 166 27.16 -0.55 12.67
CA ALA A 166 27.71 -1.69 11.95
C ALA A 166 28.65 -2.57 12.79
N LYS A 167 29.48 -1.94 13.67
CA LYS A 167 30.36 -2.68 14.58
C LYS A 167 29.60 -3.49 15.64
N GLU A 168 28.46 -3.00 16.12
CA GLU A 168 27.60 -3.71 17.08
C GLU A 168 26.94 -4.91 16.41
N VAL A 169 26.39 -4.71 15.19
CA VAL A 169 25.79 -5.80 14.41
C VAL A 169 26.81 -6.88 14.07
N ALA A 170 28.04 -6.49 13.69
CA ALA A 170 29.13 -7.42 13.43
C ALA A 170 29.47 -8.28 14.66
N LYS A 171 29.55 -7.67 15.85
CA LYS A 171 29.80 -8.36 17.12
C LYS A 171 28.65 -9.29 17.53
N GLU A 172 27.39 -8.81 17.39
CA GLU A 172 26.19 -9.58 17.78
C GLU A 172 25.99 -10.84 16.93
N LEU A 173 26.40 -10.80 15.67
CA LEU A 173 26.17 -11.89 14.71
C LEU A 173 27.45 -12.67 14.39
N ASP A 174 28.56 -12.34 15.06
CA ASP A 174 29.89 -12.95 14.85
C ASP A 174 30.30 -12.95 13.36
N VAL A 175 30.18 -11.77 12.72
CA VAL A 175 30.55 -11.59 11.31
C VAL A 175 31.50 -10.40 11.13
N PRO A 176 32.34 -10.40 10.09
CA PRO A 176 33.16 -9.25 9.77
C PRO A 176 32.32 -8.00 9.42
N VAL A 177 32.79 -6.82 9.76
CA VAL A 177 32.11 -5.54 9.41
C VAL A 177 31.95 -5.40 7.89
N SER A 178 32.87 -5.91 7.08
CA SER A 178 32.75 -5.95 5.63
C SER A 178 31.50 -6.74 5.16
N GLN A 179 31.20 -7.85 5.84
CA GLN A 179 30.01 -8.65 5.57
C GLN A 179 28.71 -7.90 5.92
N VAL A 180 28.75 -7.07 6.98
CA VAL A 180 27.60 -6.20 7.34
C VAL A 180 27.26 -5.24 6.20
N TYR A 181 28.27 -4.59 5.61
CA TYR A 181 28.05 -3.68 4.48
C TYR A 181 27.65 -4.42 3.21
N LEU A 182 28.23 -5.59 2.95
CA LEU A 182 27.84 -6.43 1.82
C LEU A 182 26.37 -6.87 1.93
N ALA A 183 25.94 -7.32 3.11
CA ALA A 183 24.54 -7.70 3.36
C ALA A 183 23.59 -6.52 3.17
N LYS A 184 23.95 -5.33 3.71
CA LYS A 184 23.18 -4.10 3.47
C LYS A 184 22.99 -3.86 1.98
N HIS A 185 24.08 -3.88 1.20
CA HIS A 185 24.01 -3.65 -0.24
C HIS A 185 23.11 -4.67 -0.95
N ARG A 186 23.33 -5.97 -0.70
CA ARG A 186 22.56 -7.06 -1.34
C ARG A 186 21.07 -6.98 -1.03
N VAL A 187 20.69 -6.74 0.24
CA VAL A 187 19.29 -6.65 0.63
C VAL A 187 18.66 -5.36 0.07
N THR A 188 19.39 -4.24 0.07
CA THR A 188 18.90 -2.98 -0.52
C THR A 188 18.59 -3.15 -2.01
N GLU A 189 19.47 -3.81 -2.77
CA GLU A 189 19.25 -4.06 -4.20
C GLU A 189 18.07 -5.03 -4.43
N ALA A 190 17.91 -6.04 -3.58
CA ALA A 190 16.76 -6.95 -3.65
C ALA A 190 15.43 -6.21 -3.36
N ILE A 191 15.41 -5.31 -2.36
CA ILE A 191 14.24 -4.48 -2.05
C ILE A 191 13.91 -3.55 -3.23
N LYS A 192 14.92 -2.86 -3.80
CA LYS A 192 14.72 -2.01 -4.98
C LYS A 192 14.10 -2.80 -6.14
N LYS A 193 14.68 -3.97 -6.44
CA LYS A 193 14.15 -4.87 -7.48
C LYS A 193 12.71 -5.31 -7.17
N SER A 194 12.41 -5.61 -5.91
CA SER A 194 11.05 -5.98 -5.48
C SER A 194 10.08 -4.82 -5.66
N ILE A 195 10.46 -3.59 -5.25
CA ILE A 195 9.66 -2.37 -5.48
C ILE A 195 9.47 -2.13 -6.99
N GLU A 196 10.52 -2.29 -7.78
CA GLU A 196 10.44 -2.19 -9.23
C GLU A 196 9.47 -3.22 -9.81
N GLN A 197 9.52 -4.45 -9.37
CA GLN A 197 8.59 -5.50 -9.79
C GLN A 197 7.14 -5.21 -9.37
N MET A 198 6.91 -4.68 -8.18
CA MET A 198 5.58 -4.24 -7.72
C MET A 198 5.06 -3.06 -8.55
N ASN A 199 5.97 -2.20 -9.00
CA ASN A 199 5.65 -1.08 -9.88
C ASN A 199 5.64 -1.46 -11.37
N HIS A 200 6.33 -2.54 -11.78
CA HIS A 200 6.67 -2.82 -13.17
C HIS A 200 5.93 -4.00 -13.77
N GLY A 201 5.28 -4.87 -13.00
CA GLY A 201 4.59 -6.07 -13.52
C GLY A 201 5.10 -6.54 -14.89
N TYR A 202 5.92 -7.54 -14.94
CA TYR A 202 6.48 -8.33 -16.05
C TYR A 202 6.63 -7.70 -17.46
N GLN A 203 7.87 -7.80 -17.96
CA GLN A 203 8.10 -8.04 -19.39
C GLN A 203 7.65 -9.46 -19.74
#